data_46c7028124d42bd07bcfbb420e251e68
#
_entry.id   46c7028124d42bd07bcfbb420e251e68
#
_cell.length_a   1.000
_cell.length_b   1.000
_cell.length_c   1.000
_cell.angle_alpha   90.00
_cell.angle_beta   90.00
_cell.angle_gamma   90.00
#
_symmetry.space_group_name_H-M   'P 1'
#
loop_
_entity.id
_entity.type
_entity.pdbx_description
1 polymer ?
#
loop_
_entity_poly.entity_id
_entity_poly.type
_entity_poly.pdbx_seq_one_letter_code
_entity_poly.pdbx_strand_id
1 'polypeptide(L)'
;MKFKIGQVVHHKMFDYRGVIFGAHLMFKGSDTWYEQVAMSRPPKDKPWYSVLVHGSAQTTYVAERNLEIEERAQAIEHPLVPLLFDELEGGEYSRTASWDGDVPLIPSTIANA
;
A
#
# COMPACT_ATOMS: atom_id res chain seq x y z
N MET A 1 9.22 1.51 -11.20
CA MET A 1 8.12 1.65 -10.20
C MET A 1 7.58 3.07 -10.24
N LYS A 2 6.27 3.20 -10.27
CA LYS A 2 5.60 4.51 -10.31
C LYS A 2 5.46 5.15 -8.93
N PHE A 3 5.43 4.34 -7.89
CA PHE A 3 5.15 4.80 -6.53
C PHE A 3 6.27 4.42 -5.58
N LYS A 4 6.31 5.10 -4.44
CA LYS A 4 7.31 4.85 -3.40
C LYS A 4 6.68 4.82 -2.02
N ILE A 5 7.40 4.30 -1.05
CA ILE A 5 6.97 4.29 0.34
C ILE A 5 6.69 5.72 0.80
N GLY A 6 5.54 5.92 1.43
CA GLY A 6 5.09 7.22 1.91
C GLY A 6 4.13 7.95 0.99
N GLN A 7 3.96 7.51 -0.26
CA GLN A 7 2.99 8.15 -1.15
C GLN A 7 1.56 7.79 -0.79
N VAL A 8 0.69 8.79 -0.83
CA VAL A 8 -0.75 8.60 -0.67
C VAL A 8 -1.34 8.25 -2.04
N VAL A 9 -2.05 7.14 -2.09
CA VAL A 9 -2.60 6.58 -3.32
C VAL A 9 -4.09 6.31 -3.19
N HIS A 10 -4.72 6.12 -4.33
CA HIS A 10 -6.14 5.75 -4.46
C HIS A 10 -6.25 4.44 -5.23
N HIS A 11 -7.05 3.50 -4.71
CA HIS A 11 -7.34 2.25 -5.41
C HIS A 11 -8.45 2.49 -6.43
N LYS A 12 -8.15 2.24 -7.70
CA LYS A 12 -9.06 2.55 -8.80
C LYS A 12 -10.34 1.73 -8.78
N MET A 13 -10.25 0.46 -8.38
CA MET A 13 -11.39 -0.46 -8.42
C MET A 13 -12.24 -0.39 -7.16
N PHE A 14 -11.60 -0.32 -6.00
CA PHE A 14 -12.30 -0.39 -4.71
C PHE A 14 -12.49 0.96 -4.05
N ASP A 15 -12.01 2.03 -4.68
CA ASP A 15 -12.28 3.41 -4.31
C ASP A 15 -11.94 3.73 -2.84
N TYR A 16 -10.73 3.39 -2.41
CA TYR A 16 -10.23 3.79 -1.11
C TYR A 16 -8.89 4.50 -1.23
N ARG A 17 -8.55 5.29 -0.23
CA ARG A 17 -7.24 5.93 -0.10
C ARG A 17 -6.37 5.14 0.85
N GLY A 18 -5.08 5.28 0.67
CA GLY A 18 -4.12 4.65 1.58
C GLY A 18 -2.74 5.23 1.40
N VAL A 19 -1.82 4.76 2.23
CA VAL A 19 -0.41 5.12 2.12
C VAL A 19 0.42 3.87 1.87
N ILE A 20 1.36 3.97 0.94
CA ILE A 20 2.26 2.86 0.61
C ILE A 20 3.29 2.71 1.74
N PHE A 21 3.40 1.50 2.28
CA PHE A 21 4.40 1.18 3.29
C PHE A 21 5.31 0.00 2.89
N GLY A 22 5.16 -0.51 1.68
CA GLY A 22 6.03 -1.54 1.13
C GLY A 22 5.93 -1.56 -0.38
N ALA A 23 7.02 -1.93 -1.06
CA ALA A 23 7.06 -1.97 -2.51
C ALA A 23 7.95 -3.11 -2.97
N HIS A 24 7.45 -3.92 -3.92
CA HIS A 24 8.20 -4.98 -4.55
C HIS A 24 8.23 -4.76 -6.07
N LEU A 25 9.35 -5.05 -6.69
CA LEU A 25 9.49 -4.92 -8.14
C LEU A 25 8.59 -5.90 -8.89
N MET A 26 8.22 -7.00 -8.23
CA MET A 26 7.32 -8.00 -8.79
C MET A 26 6.54 -8.65 -7.65
N PHE A 27 5.51 -9.41 -8.01
CA PHE A 27 4.66 -10.11 -7.04
C PHE A 27 5.50 -11.03 -6.13
N LYS A 28 5.29 -10.91 -4.82
CA LYS A 28 5.97 -11.71 -3.80
C LYS A 28 5.03 -12.58 -2.95
N GLY A 29 3.76 -12.61 -3.29
CA GLY A 29 2.79 -13.46 -2.61
C GLY A 29 2.85 -14.91 -3.10
N SER A 30 1.99 -15.76 -2.53
CA SER A 30 1.87 -17.15 -2.96
C SER A 30 0.92 -17.27 -4.15
N ASP A 31 1.06 -18.36 -4.90
CA ASP A 31 0.13 -18.67 -5.99
C ASP A 31 -1.28 -18.90 -5.46
N THR A 32 -1.42 -19.53 -4.31
CA THR A 32 -2.73 -19.75 -3.69
C THR A 32 -3.41 -18.44 -3.37
N TRP A 33 -2.70 -17.49 -2.77
CA TRP A 33 -3.23 -16.17 -2.47
C TRP A 33 -3.66 -15.46 -3.76
N TYR A 34 -2.79 -15.49 -4.78
CA TYR A 34 -3.09 -14.85 -6.06
C TYR A 34 -4.37 -15.41 -6.70
N GLU A 35 -4.49 -16.73 -6.72
CA GLU A 35 -5.67 -17.39 -7.33
C GLU A 35 -6.96 -17.09 -6.59
N GLN A 36 -6.90 -16.98 -5.26
CA GLN A 36 -8.09 -16.77 -4.45
C GLN A 36 -8.52 -15.32 -4.36
N VAL A 37 -7.57 -14.39 -4.42
CA VAL A 37 -7.85 -13.02 -4.01
C VAL A 37 -7.47 -11.94 -5.02
N ALA A 38 -6.62 -12.23 -5.98
CA ALA A 38 -6.25 -11.29 -7.03
C ALA A 38 -7.29 -11.32 -8.16
N MET A 39 -8.48 -10.83 -7.87
CA MET A 39 -9.66 -10.98 -8.74
C MET A 39 -9.47 -10.40 -10.14
N SER A 40 -8.71 -9.30 -10.25
CA SER A 40 -8.46 -8.64 -11.53
C SER A 40 -7.33 -9.28 -12.33
N ARG A 41 -6.69 -10.33 -11.79
CA ARG A 41 -5.57 -11.03 -12.44
C ARG A 41 -4.46 -10.09 -12.93
N PRO A 42 -3.91 -9.22 -12.05
CA PRO A 42 -2.87 -8.31 -12.48
C PRO A 42 -1.56 -9.03 -12.79
N PRO A 43 -0.69 -8.45 -13.62
CA PRO A 43 0.58 -9.09 -13.96
C PRO A 43 1.46 -9.29 -12.74
N LYS A 44 2.04 -10.48 -12.61
CA LYS A 44 2.95 -10.82 -11.52
C LYS A 44 4.36 -10.25 -11.73
N ASP A 45 4.73 -9.94 -12.96
CA ASP A 45 6.05 -9.43 -13.34
C ASP A 45 6.18 -7.91 -13.31
N LYS A 46 5.21 -7.25 -12.69
CA LYS A 46 5.18 -5.80 -12.51
C LYS A 46 5.18 -5.47 -11.03
N PRO A 47 5.41 -4.21 -10.65
CA PRO A 47 5.44 -3.84 -9.23
C PRO A 47 4.15 -4.07 -8.49
N TRP A 48 4.28 -4.42 -7.21
CA TRP A 48 3.18 -4.58 -6.25
C TRP A 48 3.52 -3.83 -4.97
N TYR A 49 2.48 -3.33 -4.30
CA TYR A 49 2.64 -2.44 -3.14
C TYR A 49 1.82 -2.90 -1.96
N SER A 50 2.38 -2.69 -0.76
CA SER A 50 1.65 -2.85 0.48
C SER A 50 1.09 -1.51 0.90
N VAL A 51 -0.21 -1.46 1.22
CA VAL A 51 -0.95 -0.22 1.46
C VAL A 51 -1.65 -0.27 2.81
N LEU A 52 -1.52 0.80 3.59
CA LEU A 52 -2.31 1.02 4.81
C LEU A 52 -3.60 1.71 4.39
N VAL A 53 -4.74 1.06 4.65
CA VAL A 53 -6.05 1.53 4.18
C VAL A 53 -6.59 2.60 5.12
N HIS A 54 -6.93 3.76 4.57
CA HIS A 54 -7.48 4.88 5.33
C HIS A 54 -8.79 4.51 6.02
N GLY A 55 -8.94 4.96 7.27
CA GLY A 55 -10.17 4.75 8.04
C GLY A 55 -10.36 3.33 8.55
N SER A 56 -9.29 2.56 8.60
CA SER A 56 -9.34 1.17 9.03
C SER A 56 -8.03 0.77 9.70
N ALA A 57 -7.95 -0.46 10.19
CA ALA A 57 -6.71 -1.09 10.63
C ALA A 57 -6.20 -2.10 9.60
N GLN A 58 -6.76 -2.08 8.39
CA GLN A 58 -6.48 -3.06 7.36
C GLN A 58 -5.26 -2.70 6.53
N THR A 59 -4.61 -3.73 5.99
CA THR A 59 -3.57 -3.58 4.99
C THR A 59 -3.96 -4.36 3.74
N THR A 60 -3.54 -3.87 2.59
CA THR A 60 -3.79 -4.53 1.32
C THR A 60 -2.51 -4.67 0.53
N TYR A 61 -2.49 -5.62 -0.40
CA TYR A 61 -1.37 -5.85 -1.29
C TYR A 61 -1.89 -5.69 -2.72
N VAL A 62 -1.40 -4.68 -3.43
CA VAL A 62 -2.05 -4.17 -4.63
C VAL A 62 -1.05 -4.03 -5.78
N ALA A 63 -1.47 -4.49 -6.95
CA ALA A 63 -0.70 -4.33 -8.17
C ALA A 63 -0.67 -2.87 -8.62
N GLU A 64 0.45 -2.46 -9.20
CA GLU A 64 0.66 -1.07 -9.62
C GLU A 64 -0.45 -0.53 -10.50
N ARG A 65 -0.96 -1.32 -11.43
CA ARG A 65 -1.98 -0.86 -12.38
C ARG A 65 -3.31 -0.48 -11.71
N ASN A 66 -3.56 -0.99 -10.51
CA ASN A 66 -4.80 -0.71 -9.78
C ASN A 66 -4.69 0.49 -8.84
N LEU A 67 -3.55 1.16 -8.82
CA LEU A 67 -3.31 2.34 -8.00
C LEU A 67 -3.07 3.57 -8.84
N GLU A 68 -3.42 4.72 -8.27
CA GLU A 68 -3.11 6.04 -8.82
C GLU A 68 -2.75 6.98 -7.69
N ILE A 69 -2.05 8.07 -8.01
CA ILE A 69 -1.74 9.11 -7.03
C ILE A 69 -3.05 9.72 -6.55
N GLU A 70 -3.20 9.90 -5.23
CA GLU A 70 -4.33 10.62 -4.66
C GLU A 70 -4.03 12.11 -4.70
N GLU A 71 -4.73 12.84 -5.57
CA GLU A 71 -4.53 14.28 -5.76
C GLU A 71 -4.89 15.09 -4.51
N ARG A 72 -5.86 14.62 -3.73
CA ARG A 72 -6.24 15.21 -2.45
C ARG A 72 -5.51 14.50 -1.34
N ALA A 73 -4.22 14.68 -1.27
CA ALA A 73 -3.38 13.96 -0.32
C ALA A 73 -3.62 14.42 1.11
N GLN A 74 -4.75 14.07 1.67
CA GLN A 74 -5.09 14.27 3.07
C GLN A 74 -4.50 13.16 3.92
N ALA A 75 -4.34 13.42 5.21
CA ALA A 75 -3.77 12.46 6.16
C ALA A 75 -4.54 11.13 6.13
N ILE A 76 -3.79 10.05 6.24
CA ILE A 76 -4.33 8.69 6.30
C ILE A 76 -4.50 8.30 7.76
N GLU A 77 -5.72 7.90 8.13
CA GLU A 77 -6.05 7.42 9.48
C GLU A 77 -5.85 5.91 9.52
N HIS A 78 -4.76 5.48 10.11
CA HIS A 78 -4.44 4.07 10.29
C HIS A 78 -3.51 3.93 11.50
N PRO A 79 -3.68 2.89 12.33
CA PRO A 79 -2.87 2.71 13.55
C PRO A 79 -1.36 2.68 13.32
N LEU A 80 -0.89 2.20 12.17
CA LEU A 80 0.53 2.12 11.88
C LEU A 80 1.14 3.42 11.36
N VAL A 81 0.33 4.38 10.91
CA VAL A 81 0.87 5.62 10.38
C VAL A 81 1.79 6.35 11.38
N PRO A 82 1.37 6.59 12.63
CA PRO A 82 2.25 7.30 13.57
C PRO A 82 3.48 6.48 13.99
N LEU A 83 3.47 5.18 13.77
CA LEU A 83 4.61 4.31 14.09
C LEU A 83 5.65 4.28 12.98
N LEU A 84 5.23 4.43 11.73
CA LEU A 84 6.10 4.28 10.56
C LEU A 84 6.48 5.60 9.91
N PHE A 85 5.64 6.62 10.07
CA PHE A 85 5.78 7.87 9.33
C PHE A 85 5.77 9.08 10.23
N ASP A 86 6.46 10.13 9.76
CA ASP A 86 6.34 11.48 10.28
C ASP A 86 5.12 12.17 9.65
N GLU A 87 5.01 13.49 9.78
CA GLU A 87 3.87 14.22 9.27
C GLU A 87 3.80 14.22 7.74
N LEU A 88 2.59 14.31 7.22
CA LEU A 88 2.33 14.45 5.80
C LEU A 88 2.76 15.82 5.30
N GLU A 89 3.60 15.85 4.28
CA GLU A 89 4.05 17.08 3.64
C GLU A 89 4.06 16.91 2.12
N GLY A 90 3.43 17.83 1.40
CA GLY A 90 3.45 17.81 -0.05
C GLY A 90 2.89 16.55 -0.68
N GLY A 91 1.91 15.92 -0.03
CA GLY A 91 1.29 14.70 -0.55
C GLY A 91 2.01 13.42 -0.22
N GLU A 92 3.06 13.48 0.59
CA GLU A 92 3.88 12.33 0.94
C GLU A 92 4.19 12.29 2.43
N TYR A 93 4.34 11.09 2.94
CA TYR A 93 4.87 10.85 4.28
C TYR A 93 6.34 10.50 4.19
N SER A 94 7.12 10.99 5.15
CA SER A 94 8.51 10.56 5.33
C SER A 94 8.54 9.45 6.36
N ARG A 95 9.43 8.47 6.18
CA ARG A 95 9.62 7.42 7.18
C ARG A 95 10.19 8.00 8.47
N THR A 96 9.75 7.49 9.62
CA THR A 96 10.38 7.82 10.89
C THR A 96 11.84 7.32 10.89
N ALA A 97 12.69 7.96 11.68
CA ALA A 97 14.09 7.56 11.79
C ALA A 97 14.27 6.16 12.37
N SER A 98 13.30 5.67 13.13
CA SER A 98 13.36 4.36 13.78
C SER A 98 12.88 3.20 12.89
N TRP A 99 12.28 3.49 11.75
CA TRP A 99 11.80 2.46 10.84
C TRP A 99 12.71 2.34 9.63
N ASP A 100 13.23 1.15 9.37
CA ASP A 100 14.18 0.88 8.29
C ASP A 100 13.53 0.67 6.93
N GLY A 101 12.20 0.71 6.84
CA GLY A 101 11.48 0.51 5.60
C GLY A 101 11.05 -0.92 5.34
N ASP A 102 11.37 -1.86 6.23
CA ASP A 102 10.90 -3.22 6.12
C ASP A 102 9.42 -3.30 6.46
N VAL A 103 8.67 -4.08 5.68
CA VAL A 103 7.23 -4.24 5.90
C VAL A 103 7.02 -4.93 7.24
N PRO A 104 6.27 -4.31 8.18
CA PRO A 104 5.98 -4.97 9.46
C PRO A 104 5.21 -6.27 9.24
N LEU A 105 5.43 -7.23 10.14
CA LEU A 105 4.68 -8.48 10.12
C LEU A 105 3.24 -8.19 10.54
N ILE A 106 2.32 -8.34 9.60
CA ILE A 106 0.90 -8.03 9.81
C ILE A 106 0.09 -9.30 9.66
N PRO A 107 -0.75 -9.65 10.69
CA PRO A 107 -1.46 -10.93 10.70
C PRO A 107 -2.49 -11.10 9.58
N SER A 108 -3.07 -10.02 9.09
CA SER A 108 -4.10 -10.13 8.06
C SER A 108 -3.91 -9.06 6.99
N THR A 109 -3.59 -9.50 5.78
CA THR A 109 -3.59 -8.65 4.61
C THR A 109 -4.83 -8.95 3.80
N ILE A 110 -5.66 -7.95 3.59
CA ILE A 110 -6.83 -8.09 2.74
C ILE A 110 -6.40 -7.96 1.29
N ALA A 111 -6.87 -8.90 0.50
CA ALA A 111 -6.48 -9.02 -0.88
C ALA A 111 -7.31 -8.12 -1.79
N ASN A 112 -6.82 -6.96 -2.08
CA ASN A 112 -7.39 -6.04 -3.06
C ASN A 112 -6.42 -5.88 -4.22
N ALA A 113 -6.05 -6.95 -4.78
CA ALA A 113 -5.03 -6.96 -5.80
C ALA A 113 -5.25 -5.89 -6.92
#